data_9f022f33c2bc8d1f9f48081eb8b63170
#
_entry.id   9f022f33c2bc8d1f9f48081eb8b63170
#
_cell.length_a   1.000
_cell.length_b   1.000
_cell.length_c   1.000
_cell.angle_alpha   90.00
_cell.angle_beta   90.00
_cell.angle_gamma   90.00
#
_symmetry.space_group_name_H-M   'P 1'
#
loop_
_entity.id
_entity.type
_entity.pdbx_description
1 polymer ?
#
loop_
_entity_poly.entity_id
_entity_poly.type
_entity_poly.pdbx_seq_one_letter_code
_entity_poly.pdbx_strand_id
1 'polypeptide(L)'
;MYPADIQDYRRPRSVQEAAAAIAAGGADAAFIAGGQSLMQALKARLVQPHALVDLQDVAELKGVSFDGAVRIGAMTRYVELAAEARLAPAYAALIDAAAHVGDRQVRNRGTIGGSVCWNYIAACMPAVEIGRASCRERV
;
A
#
# COMPACT_ATOMS: atom_id res chain seq x y z
N MET A 1 -27.38 3.76 -1.71
CA MET A 1 -26.21 4.00 -2.60
C MET A 1 -25.71 2.63 -3.05
N TYR A 2 -25.74 2.34 -4.34
CA TYR A 2 -25.24 1.07 -4.87
C TYR A 2 -23.71 1.16 -5.02
N PRO A 3 -22.92 0.12 -4.63
CA PRO A 3 -21.48 0.10 -4.82
C PRO A 3 -21.11 0.11 -6.31
N ALA A 4 -19.82 0.33 -6.62
CA ALA A 4 -19.29 0.14 -7.97
C ALA A 4 -19.54 -1.31 -8.42
N ASP A 5 -19.88 -1.50 -9.70
CA ASP A 5 -20.11 -2.82 -10.29
C ASP A 5 -18.75 -3.45 -10.66
N ILE A 6 -18.20 -4.26 -9.75
CA ILE A 6 -16.97 -5.01 -9.96
C ILE A 6 -17.36 -6.34 -10.60
N GLN A 7 -16.96 -6.57 -11.85
CA GLN A 7 -17.32 -7.78 -12.60
C GLN A 7 -16.28 -8.90 -12.48
N ASP A 8 -15.00 -8.54 -12.21
CA ASP A 8 -13.92 -9.50 -12.05
C ASP A 8 -13.14 -9.20 -10.76
N TYR A 9 -12.83 -10.25 -10.01
CA TYR A 9 -12.01 -10.16 -8.80
C TYR A 9 -11.02 -11.32 -8.76
N ARG A 10 -9.71 -10.98 -8.76
CA ARG A 10 -8.62 -11.94 -8.80
C ARG A 10 -7.73 -11.80 -7.59
N ARG A 11 -7.24 -12.94 -7.08
CA ARG A 11 -6.29 -13.00 -5.97
C ARG A 11 -5.04 -13.78 -6.37
N PRO A 12 -4.08 -13.13 -7.03
CA PRO A 12 -2.80 -13.73 -7.40
C PRO A 12 -1.97 -14.07 -6.16
N ARG A 13 -1.08 -15.05 -6.31
CA ARG A 13 -0.17 -15.49 -5.25
C ARG A 13 1.30 -15.10 -5.51
N SER A 14 1.60 -14.56 -6.68
CA SER A 14 2.92 -14.08 -7.06
C SER A 14 2.84 -12.71 -7.72
N VAL A 15 3.97 -12.00 -7.77
CA VAL A 15 4.08 -10.71 -8.47
C VAL A 15 3.81 -10.89 -9.97
N GLN A 16 4.29 -11.99 -10.57
CA GLN A 16 4.08 -12.30 -11.98
C GLN A 16 2.60 -12.51 -12.31
N GLU A 17 1.89 -13.27 -11.48
CA GLU A 17 0.43 -13.45 -11.62
C GLU A 17 -0.31 -12.13 -11.48
N ALA A 18 0.10 -11.29 -10.51
CA ALA A 18 -0.50 -9.97 -10.31
C ALA A 18 -0.31 -9.06 -11.52
N ALA A 19 0.91 -9.04 -12.08
CA ALA A 19 1.22 -8.30 -13.30
C ALA A 19 0.42 -8.80 -14.51
N ALA A 20 0.29 -10.11 -14.67
CA ALA A 20 -0.53 -10.70 -15.73
C ALA A 20 -2.02 -10.38 -15.55
N ALA A 21 -2.53 -10.45 -14.31
CA ALA A 21 -3.92 -10.17 -14.01
C ALA A 21 -4.31 -8.72 -14.29
N ILE A 22 -3.46 -7.76 -13.92
CA ILE A 22 -3.73 -6.33 -14.19
C ILE A 22 -3.64 -6.03 -15.69
N ALA A 23 -2.66 -6.61 -16.38
CA ALA A 23 -2.52 -6.46 -17.83
C ALA A 23 -3.73 -7.02 -18.60
N ALA A 24 -4.26 -8.17 -18.15
CA ALA A 24 -5.47 -8.77 -18.74
C ALA A 24 -6.74 -7.95 -18.46
N GLY A 25 -6.82 -7.24 -17.34
CA GLY A 25 -7.93 -6.35 -17.02
C GLY A 25 -7.90 -5.01 -17.74
N GLY A 26 -6.77 -4.66 -18.36
CA GLY A 26 -6.61 -3.43 -19.13
C GLY A 26 -6.69 -2.14 -18.30
N ALA A 27 -7.08 -1.04 -18.94
CA ALA A 27 -7.12 0.30 -18.33
C ALA A 27 -8.15 0.42 -17.20
N ASP A 28 -9.16 -0.42 -17.19
CA ASP A 28 -10.26 -0.40 -16.21
C ASP A 28 -10.04 -1.38 -15.04
N ALA A 29 -8.83 -1.92 -14.89
CA ALA A 29 -8.46 -2.74 -13.76
C ALA A 29 -7.69 -1.94 -12.71
N ALA A 30 -7.85 -2.30 -11.43
CA ALA A 30 -7.15 -1.67 -10.33
C ALA A 30 -6.61 -2.70 -9.34
N PHE A 31 -5.44 -2.41 -8.77
CA PHE A 31 -4.94 -3.16 -7.63
C PHE A 31 -5.68 -2.75 -6.35
N ILE A 32 -5.99 -3.75 -5.52
CA ILE A 32 -6.40 -3.51 -4.15
C ILE A 32 -5.36 -4.09 -3.19
N ALA A 33 -4.87 -3.25 -2.29
CA ALA A 33 -3.95 -3.60 -1.20
C ALA A 33 -4.71 -3.67 0.13
N GLY A 34 -4.49 -2.74 1.04
CA GLY A 34 -5.21 -2.68 2.32
C GLY A 34 -6.67 -2.23 2.21
N GLY A 35 -7.07 -1.64 1.09
CA GLY A 35 -8.43 -1.19 0.80
C GLY A 35 -8.88 0.06 1.56
N GLN A 36 -8.03 0.71 2.34
CA GLN A 36 -8.45 1.79 3.23
C GLN A 36 -8.78 3.11 2.52
N SER A 37 -8.24 3.33 1.34
CA SER A 37 -8.58 4.46 0.47
C SER A 37 -9.47 4.03 -0.70
N LEU A 38 -9.08 2.98 -1.42
CA LEU A 38 -9.82 2.52 -2.60
C LEU A 38 -11.28 2.16 -2.29
N MET A 39 -11.55 1.48 -1.17
CA MET A 39 -12.92 1.11 -0.79
C MET A 39 -13.81 2.34 -0.55
N GLN A 40 -13.25 3.42 -0.02
CA GLN A 40 -14.00 4.68 0.15
C GLN A 40 -14.35 5.29 -1.22
N ALA A 41 -13.38 5.31 -2.14
CA ALA A 41 -13.57 5.81 -3.50
C ALA A 41 -14.60 4.98 -4.29
N LEU A 42 -14.56 3.64 -4.15
CA LEU A 42 -15.56 2.73 -4.76
C LEU A 42 -16.97 2.98 -4.20
N LYS A 43 -17.11 3.15 -2.87
CA LYS A 43 -18.39 3.47 -2.23
C LYS A 43 -18.94 4.83 -2.67
N ALA A 44 -18.06 5.81 -2.84
CA ALA A 44 -18.41 7.14 -3.32
C ALA A 44 -18.55 7.23 -4.85
N ARG A 45 -18.27 6.14 -5.59
CA ARG A 45 -18.24 6.08 -7.06
C ARG A 45 -17.29 7.08 -7.71
N LEU A 46 -16.23 7.47 -7.01
CA LEU A 46 -15.17 8.30 -7.55
C LEU A 46 -14.28 7.53 -8.54
N VAL A 47 -14.17 6.23 -8.35
CA VAL A 47 -13.54 5.28 -9.26
C VAL A 47 -14.47 4.07 -9.45
N GLN A 48 -14.46 3.50 -10.65
CA GLN A 48 -15.33 2.38 -11.00
C GLN A 48 -14.56 1.38 -11.88
N PRO A 49 -13.53 0.71 -11.32
CA PRO A 49 -12.80 -0.30 -12.07
C PRO A 49 -13.72 -1.49 -12.37
N HIS A 50 -13.60 -2.04 -13.56
CA HIS A 50 -14.27 -3.27 -13.96
C HIS A 50 -13.71 -4.51 -13.24
N ALA A 51 -12.39 -4.51 -13.00
CA ALA A 51 -11.70 -5.61 -12.36
C ALA A 51 -10.84 -5.15 -11.17
N LEU A 52 -10.81 -5.97 -10.12
CA LEU A 52 -9.91 -5.78 -8.98
C LEU A 52 -8.92 -6.94 -8.88
N VAL A 53 -7.65 -6.59 -8.70
CA VAL A 53 -6.57 -7.53 -8.44
C VAL A 53 -6.08 -7.37 -7.00
N ASP A 54 -6.43 -8.32 -6.14
CA ASP A 54 -6.12 -8.27 -4.70
C ASP A 54 -4.73 -8.83 -4.42
N LEU A 55 -3.86 -7.98 -3.87
CA LEU A 55 -2.48 -8.31 -3.57
C LEU A 55 -2.27 -8.99 -2.20
N GLN A 56 -3.33 -9.28 -1.44
CA GLN A 56 -3.20 -9.80 -0.08
C GLN A 56 -2.47 -11.13 0.02
N ASP A 57 -2.53 -11.97 -1.01
CA ASP A 57 -1.91 -13.30 -1.01
C ASP A 57 -0.51 -13.33 -1.64
N VAL A 58 0.00 -12.19 -2.13
CA VAL A 58 1.36 -12.08 -2.68
C VAL A 58 2.37 -11.93 -1.54
N ALA A 59 3.00 -13.04 -1.15
CA ALA A 59 3.94 -13.08 -0.03
C ALA A 59 5.20 -12.22 -0.28
N GLU A 60 5.67 -12.15 -1.52
CA GLU A 60 6.86 -11.40 -1.95
C GLU A 60 6.75 -9.89 -1.66
N LEU A 61 5.53 -9.36 -1.55
CA LEU A 61 5.27 -7.94 -1.27
C LEU A 61 5.15 -7.63 0.22
N LYS A 62 5.42 -8.57 1.13
CA LYS A 62 5.25 -8.39 2.58
C LYS A 62 6.58 -8.36 3.31
N GLY A 63 6.57 -7.66 4.45
CA GLY A 63 7.66 -7.66 5.42
C GLY A 63 8.78 -6.65 5.14
N VAL A 64 9.80 -6.70 6.00
CA VAL A 64 10.98 -5.82 5.95
C VAL A 64 12.23 -6.67 5.94
N SER A 65 13.14 -6.42 5.01
CA SER A 65 14.44 -7.07 4.93
C SER A 65 15.60 -6.06 5.01
N PHE A 66 16.79 -6.53 5.44
CA PHE A 66 17.96 -5.71 5.77
C PHE A 66 19.24 -6.29 5.13
N ASP A 67 19.23 -6.48 3.83
CA ASP A 67 20.36 -7.03 3.06
C ASP A 67 21.16 -5.91 2.37
N GLY A 68 22.02 -5.23 3.12
CA GLY A 68 22.80 -4.07 2.61
C GLY A 68 21.96 -2.80 2.36
N ALA A 69 20.67 -2.95 2.17
CA ALA A 69 19.69 -1.88 2.12
C ALA A 69 18.41 -2.29 2.85
N VAL A 70 17.67 -1.32 3.36
CA VAL A 70 16.34 -1.58 3.91
C VAL A 70 15.35 -1.70 2.77
N ARG A 71 14.71 -2.85 2.67
CA ARG A 71 13.62 -3.11 1.73
C ARG A 71 12.33 -3.32 2.49
N ILE A 72 11.29 -2.57 2.14
CA ILE A 72 9.96 -2.67 2.73
C ILE A 72 9.00 -3.10 1.64
N GLY A 73 8.37 -4.24 1.83
CA GLY A 73 7.38 -4.76 0.88
C GLY A 73 6.15 -3.85 0.81
N ALA A 74 5.61 -3.66 -0.39
CA ALA A 74 4.46 -2.77 -0.63
C ALA A 74 3.20 -3.15 0.17
N MET A 75 3.04 -4.43 0.50
CA MET A 75 1.92 -4.96 1.29
C MET A 75 2.19 -5.01 2.80
N THR A 76 3.33 -4.48 3.26
CA THR A 76 3.64 -4.34 4.70
C THR A 76 2.66 -3.35 5.32
N ARG A 77 2.01 -3.78 6.39
CA ARG A 77 0.98 -2.99 7.08
C ARG A 77 1.59 -1.96 8.02
N TYR A 78 0.86 -0.90 8.31
CA TYR A 78 1.33 0.12 9.26
C TYR A 78 1.61 -0.43 10.65
N VAL A 79 0.78 -1.37 11.13
CA VAL A 79 1.02 -2.03 12.43
C VAL A 79 2.33 -2.81 12.45
N GLU A 80 2.70 -3.45 11.35
CA GLU A 80 3.96 -4.21 11.21
C GLU A 80 5.16 -3.27 11.15
N LEU A 81 5.06 -2.15 10.41
CA LEU A 81 6.08 -1.11 10.35
C LEU A 81 6.30 -0.45 11.71
N ALA A 82 5.23 -0.10 12.41
CA ALA A 82 5.31 0.52 13.74
C ALA A 82 5.95 -0.41 14.78
N ALA A 83 5.84 -1.72 14.62
CA ALA A 83 6.43 -2.74 15.51
C ALA A 83 7.86 -3.15 15.12
N GLU A 84 8.38 -2.72 13.95
CA GLU A 84 9.69 -3.14 13.45
C GLU A 84 10.84 -2.34 14.09
N ALA A 85 11.30 -2.80 15.24
CA ALA A 85 12.33 -2.12 16.03
C ALA A 85 13.66 -1.91 15.30
N ARG A 86 13.99 -2.76 14.31
CA ARG A 86 15.23 -2.66 13.52
C ARG A 86 15.26 -1.44 12.59
N LEU A 87 14.15 -0.81 12.34
CA LEU A 87 14.06 0.45 11.60
C LEU A 87 14.50 1.66 12.44
N ALA A 88 14.46 1.56 13.77
CA ALA A 88 14.95 2.62 14.64
C ALA A 88 16.50 2.55 14.78
N PRO A 89 17.23 3.67 14.94
CA PRO A 89 16.74 5.07 14.93
C PRO A 89 16.66 5.68 13.52
N ALA A 90 17.28 5.04 12.51
CA ALA A 90 17.47 5.62 11.18
C ALA A 90 16.15 5.96 10.45
N TYR A 91 15.08 5.27 10.78
CA TYR A 91 13.76 5.41 10.17
C TYR A 91 12.67 5.80 11.19
N ALA A 92 13.05 6.49 12.27
CA ALA A 92 12.13 6.87 13.35
C ALA A 92 10.88 7.62 12.83
N ALA A 93 11.05 8.55 11.90
CA ALA A 93 9.92 9.28 11.30
C ALA A 93 8.93 8.37 10.57
N LEU A 94 9.41 7.31 9.90
CA LEU A 94 8.55 6.33 9.23
C LEU A 94 7.75 5.49 10.24
N ILE A 95 8.42 5.05 11.31
CA ILE A 95 7.78 4.29 12.41
C ILE A 95 6.72 5.15 13.07
N ASP A 96 7.06 6.40 13.41
CA ASP A 96 6.15 7.34 14.05
C ASP A 96 4.94 7.65 13.17
N ALA A 97 5.17 7.95 11.89
CA ALA A 97 4.07 8.14 10.95
C ALA A 97 3.17 6.90 10.85
N ALA A 98 3.74 5.70 10.75
CA ALA A 98 2.98 4.46 10.68
C ALA A 98 2.14 4.22 11.96
N ALA A 99 2.67 4.58 13.13
CA ALA A 99 1.98 4.46 14.41
C ALA A 99 0.78 5.41 14.54
N HIS A 100 0.81 6.55 13.84
CA HIS A 100 -0.20 7.60 13.92
C HIS A 100 -1.19 7.63 12.74
N VAL A 101 -1.03 6.78 11.72
CA VAL A 101 -1.99 6.68 10.61
C VAL A 101 -3.36 6.23 11.12
N GLY A 102 -4.37 7.07 10.94
CA GLY A 102 -5.76 6.73 11.21
C GLY A 102 -5.99 6.10 12.60
N ASP A 103 -6.95 5.20 12.67
CA ASP A 103 -7.21 4.40 13.85
C ASP A 103 -6.52 3.03 13.80
N ARG A 104 -6.70 2.23 14.85
CA ARG A 104 -6.14 0.88 14.95
C ARG A 104 -6.63 -0.05 13.83
N GLN A 105 -7.87 0.10 13.39
CA GLN A 105 -8.45 -0.74 12.34
C GLN A 105 -7.79 -0.41 10.98
N VAL A 106 -7.59 0.88 10.70
CA VAL A 106 -6.88 1.36 9.52
C VAL A 106 -5.44 0.86 9.52
N ARG A 107 -4.71 0.95 10.64
CA ARG A 107 -3.33 0.47 10.74
C ARG A 107 -3.19 -1.04 10.53
N ASN A 108 -4.17 -1.83 10.95
CA ASN A 108 -4.17 -3.28 10.75
C ASN A 108 -4.43 -3.72 9.30
N ARG A 109 -4.93 -2.83 8.45
CA ARG A 109 -5.28 -3.13 7.05
C ARG A 109 -4.47 -2.31 6.06
N GLY A 110 -4.26 -1.03 6.34
CA GLY A 110 -3.52 -0.11 5.48
C GLY A 110 -2.09 -0.55 5.27
N THR A 111 -1.57 -0.36 4.05
CA THR A 111 -0.24 -0.78 3.63
C THR A 111 0.55 0.40 3.11
N ILE A 112 1.88 0.34 3.23
CA ILE A 112 2.77 1.40 2.77
C ILE A 112 2.62 1.63 1.26
N GLY A 113 2.67 0.57 0.45
CA GLY A 113 2.53 0.68 -1.00
C GLY A 113 1.16 1.19 -1.44
N GLY A 114 0.09 0.78 -0.74
CA GLY A 114 -1.25 1.29 -1.01
C GLY A 114 -1.37 2.80 -0.80
N SER A 115 -0.70 3.34 0.23
CA SER A 115 -0.67 4.78 0.49
C SER A 115 0.12 5.55 -0.57
N VAL A 116 1.31 5.05 -0.92
CA VAL A 116 2.16 5.67 -1.96
C VAL A 116 1.46 5.70 -3.30
N CYS A 117 0.89 4.58 -3.73
CA CYS A 117 0.20 4.48 -5.02
C CYS A 117 -1.07 5.34 -5.07
N TRP A 118 -1.79 5.47 -3.96
CA TRP A 118 -2.96 6.34 -3.88
C TRP A 118 -2.60 7.82 -3.88
N ASN A 119 -1.42 8.16 -3.35
CA ASN A 119 -0.81 9.49 -3.32
C ASN A 119 -1.79 10.61 -2.91
N TYR A 120 -2.53 10.38 -1.83
CA TYR A 120 -3.44 11.39 -1.31
C TYR A 120 -2.67 12.49 -0.58
N ILE A 121 -2.85 13.74 -1.00
CA ILE A 121 -2.09 14.90 -0.53
C ILE A 121 -2.18 15.16 0.98
N ALA A 122 -3.24 14.72 1.62
CA ALA A 122 -3.44 14.85 3.08
C ALA A 122 -2.98 13.60 3.85
N ALA A 123 -2.38 12.59 3.19
CA ALA A 123 -1.87 11.41 3.87
C ALA A 123 -0.44 11.62 4.38
N CYS A 124 -0.16 11.16 5.60
CA CYS A 124 1.15 11.35 6.25
C CYS A 124 2.26 10.54 5.56
N MET A 125 1.96 9.33 5.07
CA MET A 125 2.97 8.41 4.57
C MET A 125 3.70 8.90 3.32
N PRO A 126 3.04 9.39 2.25
CA PRO A 126 3.75 9.90 1.09
C PRO A 126 4.72 11.04 1.42
N ALA A 127 4.35 11.93 2.33
CA ALA A 127 5.21 13.05 2.73
C ALA A 127 6.51 12.58 3.42
N VAL A 128 6.41 11.57 4.30
CA VAL A 128 7.57 11.01 5.01
C VAL A 128 8.49 10.25 4.06
N GLU A 129 7.93 9.50 3.13
CA GLU A 129 8.68 8.71 2.15
C GLU A 129 9.41 9.62 1.15
N ILE A 130 8.73 10.63 0.60
CA ILE A 130 9.32 11.61 -0.32
C ILE A 130 10.37 12.46 0.39
N GLY A 131 10.09 12.93 1.60
CA GLY A 131 11.02 13.72 2.39
C GLY A 131 12.34 12.98 2.64
N ARG A 132 12.28 11.66 2.87
CA ARG A 132 13.46 10.84 3.06
C ARG A 132 14.23 10.55 1.77
N ALA A 133 13.56 10.34 0.65
CA ALA A 133 14.21 10.20 -0.65
C ALA A 133 14.98 11.49 -1.01
N SER A 134 14.39 12.65 -0.78
CA SER A 134 15.03 13.96 -1.01
C SER A 134 16.28 14.20 -0.14
N CYS A 135 16.31 13.69 1.10
CA CYS A 135 17.50 13.79 1.96
C CYS A 135 18.67 12.92 1.48
N ARG A 136 18.42 11.88 0.71
CA ARG A 136 19.45 10.95 0.23
C ARG A 136 20.21 11.47 -0.99
N GLU A 137 19.64 12.39 -1.74
CA GLU A 137 20.27 13.01 -2.92
C GLU A 137 21.23 14.18 -2.58
N ARG A 138 21.37 14.54 -1.30
CA ARG A 138 22.20 15.67 -0.85
C ARG A 138 23.51 15.26 -0.17
N VAL A 139 23.93 14.00 -0.33
CA VAL A 139 25.24 13.54 0.19
C VAL A 139 26.18 13.19 -0.93
#